data_31920d85fa0229e12c0e4857c752e8e0
#
_entry.id   31920d85fa0229e12c0e4857c752e8e0
#
_cell.length_a   1.000
_cell.length_b   1.000
_cell.length_c   1.000
_cell.angle_alpha   90.00
_cell.angle_beta   90.00
_cell.angle_gamma   90.00
#
_symmetry.space_group_name_H-M   'P 1'
#
loop_
_entity.id
_entity.type
_entity.pdbx_description
1 polymer ?
#
loop_
_entity_poly.entity_id
_entity_poly.type
_entity_poly.pdbx_seq_one_letter_code
_entity_poly.pdbx_strand_id
1 'polypeptide(L)'
;WNSAASIVVLIFGAIAELIIIVTAALVIKFEPTPVMRLASPWFLLVTLLGLSILFSSLIPWMGRATAATCTIRIWLGFFGFVLAISSIIAKTYRVDVIFRRRRKIKKIIVTNLELSKYVALLLAPLVVLLIVWTIIDRPSPTNSLDSSNNRYNVMCASKSRAWLIASFVYCGLLMLVSLVLSWRTRRVPDGFNETW
;
A
#
# COMPACT_ATOMS: atom_id res chain seq x y z
N TRP A 1 21.51 16.72 -5.84
CA TRP A 1 20.91 16.03 -6.98
C TRP A 1 21.88 15.07 -7.72
N ASN A 2 23.16 15.13 -7.46
CA ASN A 2 24.18 14.30 -8.11
C ASN A 2 24.78 13.24 -7.18
N SER A 3 24.10 12.81 -6.12
CA SER A 3 24.59 11.67 -5.39
C SER A 3 24.26 10.39 -6.18
N ALA A 4 25.22 9.53 -6.38
CA ALA A 4 25.04 8.23 -7.03
C ALA A 4 23.87 7.44 -6.41
N ALA A 5 23.63 7.60 -5.11
CA ALA A 5 22.52 6.99 -4.39
C ALA A 5 21.15 7.42 -4.94
N SER A 6 20.94 8.69 -5.29
CA SER A 6 19.67 9.17 -5.85
C SER A 6 19.36 8.54 -7.20
N ILE A 7 20.37 8.40 -8.05
CA ILE A 7 20.24 7.79 -9.37
C ILE A 7 19.90 6.30 -9.23
N VAL A 8 20.56 5.61 -8.32
CA VAL A 8 20.31 4.18 -8.05
C VAL A 8 18.87 3.96 -7.59
N VAL A 9 18.37 4.76 -6.65
CA VAL A 9 16.98 4.66 -6.17
C VAL A 9 15.97 4.92 -7.29
N LEU A 10 16.23 5.89 -8.19
CA LEU A 10 15.36 6.13 -9.36
C LEU A 10 15.34 4.94 -10.32
N ILE A 11 16.48 4.36 -10.61
CA ILE A 11 16.58 3.19 -11.50
C ILE A 11 15.79 2.02 -10.92
N PHE A 12 16.00 1.72 -9.63
CA PHE A 12 15.23 0.66 -8.96
C PHE A 12 13.71 0.96 -8.94
N GLY A 13 13.31 2.21 -8.68
CA GLY A 13 11.91 2.63 -8.73
C GLY A 13 11.31 2.45 -10.12
N ALA A 14 12.02 2.86 -11.17
CA ALA A 14 11.57 2.71 -12.55
C ALA A 14 11.45 1.23 -12.99
N ILE A 15 12.40 0.39 -12.58
CA ILE A 15 12.33 -1.06 -12.84
C ILE A 15 11.13 -1.68 -12.12
N ALA A 16 10.91 -1.33 -10.84
CA ALA A 16 9.77 -1.81 -10.08
C ALA A 16 8.44 -1.39 -10.72
N GLU A 17 8.31 -0.14 -11.16
CA GLU A 17 7.12 0.36 -11.83
C GLU A 17 6.88 -0.37 -13.17
N LEU A 18 7.92 -0.63 -13.95
CA LEU A 18 7.81 -1.41 -15.18
C LEU A 18 7.30 -2.83 -14.90
N ILE A 19 7.83 -3.50 -13.87
CA ILE A 19 7.38 -4.84 -13.45
C ILE A 19 5.91 -4.80 -13.05
N ILE A 20 5.47 -3.78 -12.30
CA ILE A 20 4.08 -3.61 -11.89
C ILE A 20 3.17 -3.47 -13.11
N ILE A 21 3.54 -2.62 -14.07
CA ILE A 21 2.77 -2.40 -15.30
C ILE A 21 2.66 -3.69 -16.13
N VAL A 22 3.77 -4.39 -16.33
CA VAL A 22 3.79 -5.67 -17.06
C VAL A 22 2.93 -6.70 -16.35
N THR A 23 3.05 -6.82 -15.03
CA THR A 23 2.24 -7.75 -14.24
C THR A 23 0.75 -7.41 -14.33
N ALA A 24 0.38 -6.13 -14.25
CA ALA A 24 -1.00 -5.68 -14.40
C ALA A 24 -1.56 -6.04 -15.79
N ALA A 25 -0.78 -5.82 -16.86
CA ALA A 25 -1.16 -6.18 -18.22
C ALA A 25 -1.36 -7.70 -18.38
N LEU A 26 -0.48 -8.51 -17.77
CA LEU A 26 -0.64 -9.98 -17.77
C LEU A 26 -1.88 -10.42 -17.01
N VAL A 27 -2.17 -9.83 -15.85
CA VAL A 27 -3.38 -10.13 -15.07
C VAL A 27 -4.63 -9.84 -15.88
N ILE A 28 -4.71 -8.71 -16.58
CA ILE A 28 -5.84 -8.34 -17.43
C ILE A 28 -5.95 -9.30 -18.62
N LYS A 29 -4.84 -9.63 -19.27
CA LYS A 29 -4.83 -10.53 -20.43
C LYS A 29 -5.30 -11.95 -20.07
N PHE A 30 -4.91 -12.46 -18.90
CA PHE A 30 -5.23 -13.82 -18.46
C PHE A 30 -6.45 -13.90 -17.52
N GLU A 31 -7.18 -12.80 -17.32
CA GLU A 31 -8.39 -12.75 -16.49
C GLU A 31 -9.44 -13.84 -16.84
N PRO A 32 -9.69 -14.18 -18.14
CA PRO A 32 -10.69 -15.20 -18.50
C PRO A 32 -10.31 -16.62 -18.09
N THR A 33 -9.06 -16.87 -17.69
CA THR A 33 -8.61 -18.23 -17.30
C THR A 33 -9.20 -18.67 -15.96
N PRO A 34 -9.54 -19.97 -15.79
CA PRO A 34 -10.14 -20.48 -14.55
C PRO A 34 -9.23 -20.26 -13.33
N VAL A 35 -7.91 -20.32 -13.52
CA VAL A 35 -6.91 -20.08 -12.47
C VAL A 35 -6.96 -18.63 -11.97
N MET A 36 -7.06 -17.66 -12.88
CA MET A 36 -7.15 -16.24 -12.52
C MET A 36 -8.47 -15.88 -11.84
N ARG A 37 -9.58 -16.50 -12.24
CA ARG A 37 -10.88 -16.32 -11.56
C ARG A 37 -10.83 -16.75 -10.09
N LEU A 38 -10.10 -17.83 -9.76
CA LEU A 38 -9.86 -18.26 -8.38
C LEU A 38 -8.97 -17.27 -7.60
N ALA A 39 -8.01 -16.65 -8.28
CA ALA A 39 -7.09 -15.68 -7.67
C ALA A 39 -7.71 -14.31 -7.37
N SER A 40 -8.98 -14.03 -7.81
CA SER A 40 -9.66 -12.75 -7.67
C SER A 40 -8.85 -11.59 -8.30
N PRO A 41 -8.82 -11.46 -9.62
CA PRO A 41 -7.96 -10.53 -10.36
C PRO A 41 -8.18 -9.07 -9.93
N TRP A 42 -9.40 -8.71 -9.56
CA TRP A 42 -9.74 -7.37 -9.08
C TRP A 42 -8.85 -6.91 -7.90
N PHE A 43 -8.71 -7.75 -6.85
CA PHE A 43 -7.89 -7.39 -5.69
C PHE A 43 -6.40 -7.38 -6.00
N LEU A 44 -5.97 -8.21 -6.96
CA LEU A 44 -4.60 -8.18 -7.44
C LEU A 44 -4.29 -6.85 -8.15
N LEU A 45 -5.19 -6.39 -9.00
CA LEU A 45 -5.06 -5.08 -9.68
C LEU A 45 -5.09 -3.91 -8.69
N VAL A 46 -5.94 -3.95 -7.66
CA VAL A 46 -5.95 -2.92 -6.59
C VAL A 46 -4.64 -2.92 -5.81
N THR A 47 -4.07 -4.10 -5.54
CA THR A 47 -2.74 -4.20 -4.89
C THR A 47 -1.65 -3.59 -5.77
N LEU A 48 -1.63 -3.92 -7.06
CA LEU A 48 -0.67 -3.37 -8.02
C LEU A 48 -0.82 -1.85 -8.16
N LEU A 49 -2.05 -1.34 -8.17
CA LEU A 49 -2.33 0.11 -8.16
C LEU A 49 -1.77 0.77 -6.90
N GLY A 50 -1.97 0.17 -5.73
CA GLY A 50 -1.40 0.68 -4.47
C GLY A 50 0.13 0.72 -4.49
N LEU A 51 0.77 -0.32 -5.03
CA LEU A 51 2.22 -0.36 -5.20
C LEU A 51 2.71 0.68 -6.21
N SER A 52 2.03 0.86 -7.34
CA SER A 52 2.36 1.90 -8.33
C SER A 52 2.30 3.30 -7.72
N ILE A 53 1.25 3.63 -6.95
CA ILE A 53 1.15 4.89 -6.22
C ILE A 53 2.31 5.03 -5.21
N LEU A 54 2.65 3.96 -4.50
CA LEU A 54 3.75 3.95 -3.53
C LEU A 54 5.10 4.24 -4.21
N PHE A 55 5.43 3.56 -5.32
CA PHE A 55 6.67 3.80 -6.06
C PHE A 55 6.69 5.17 -6.73
N SER A 56 5.55 5.66 -7.24
CA SER A 56 5.42 7.01 -7.76
C SER A 56 5.74 8.08 -6.72
N SER A 57 5.61 7.78 -5.41
CA SER A 57 6.00 8.71 -4.33
C SER A 57 7.51 9.02 -4.31
N LEU A 58 8.35 8.21 -4.95
CA LEU A 58 9.79 8.46 -5.06
C LEU A 58 10.11 9.69 -5.92
N ILE A 59 9.26 10.02 -6.89
CA ILE A 59 9.47 11.17 -7.78
C ILE A 59 9.51 12.49 -6.99
N PRO A 60 8.51 12.83 -6.15
CA PRO A 60 8.59 14.03 -5.32
C PRO A 60 9.69 14.01 -4.24
N TRP A 61 10.24 12.84 -3.89
CA TRP A 61 11.40 12.76 -3.00
C TRP A 61 12.67 13.31 -3.65
N MET A 62 12.76 13.24 -4.98
CA MET A 62 13.92 13.71 -5.74
C MET A 62 13.76 15.15 -6.24
N GLY A 63 12.54 15.72 -6.17
CA GLY A 63 12.24 17.11 -6.56
C GLY A 63 12.73 18.15 -5.55
N ARG A 64 12.72 19.42 -5.97
CA ARG A 64 12.95 20.55 -5.04
C ARG A 64 11.93 20.47 -3.91
N ALA A 65 12.38 20.58 -2.67
CA ALA A 65 11.49 20.60 -1.53
C ALA A 65 10.66 21.88 -1.53
N THR A 66 9.39 21.74 -1.90
CA THR A 66 8.36 22.78 -1.79
C THR A 66 7.28 22.29 -0.83
N ALA A 67 6.43 23.17 -0.32
CA ALA A 67 5.33 22.74 0.54
C ALA A 67 4.39 21.73 -0.16
N ALA A 68 4.21 21.87 -1.48
CA ALA A 68 3.42 20.94 -2.27
C ALA A 68 4.09 19.56 -2.40
N THR A 69 5.39 19.50 -2.77
CA THR A 69 6.12 18.25 -2.91
C THR A 69 6.26 17.53 -1.57
N CYS A 70 6.42 18.27 -0.45
CA CYS A 70 6.46 17.70 0.90
C CYS A 70 5.13 17.03 1.28
N THR A 71 4.00 17.62 0.91
CA THR A 71 2.67 17.06 1.17
C THR A 71 2.41 15.85 0.27
N ILE A 72 2.62 15.99 -1.05
CA ILE A 72 2.32 14.96 -2.04
C ILE A 72 3.08 13.64 -1.76
N ARG A 73 4.37 13.71 -1.39
CA ARG A 73 5.15 12.50 -1.09
C ARG A 73 4.60 11.71 0.10
N ILE A 74 4.11 12.41 1.13
CA ILE A 74 3.50 11.79 2.31
C ILE A 74 2.18 11.12 1.92
N TRP A 75 1.35 11.84 1.16
CA TRP A 75 0.07 11.31 0.68
C TRP A 75 0.26 10.08 -0.19
N LEU A 76 1.10 10.16 -1.22
CA LEU A 76 1.34 9.03 -2.12
C LEU A 76 1.94 7.83 -1.39
N GLY A 77 2.90 8.07 -0.48
CA GLY A 77 3.56 7.01 0.27
C GLY A 77 2.59 6.25 1.18
N PHE A 78 1.90 6.94 2.07
CA PHE A 78 0.99 6.29 3.01
C PHE A 78 -0.27 5.76 2.34
N PHE A 79 -0.86 6.51 1.40
CA PHE A 79 -2.06 6.09 0.68
C PHE A 79 -1.78 4.83 -0.16
N GLY A 80 -0.70 4.82 -0.95
CA GLY A 80 -0.30 3.68 -1.77
C GLY A 80 -0.03 2.44 -0.91
N PHE A 81 0.70 2.61 0.21
CA PHE A 81 0.98 1.52 1.13
C PHE A 81 -0.30 0.92 1.74
N VAL A 82 -1.19 1.76 2.29
CA VAL A 82 -2.41 1.27 2.93
C VAL A 82 -3.38 0.69 1.90
N LEU A 83 -3.44 1.23 0.68
CA LEU A 83 -4.24 0.65 -0.39
C LEU A 83 -3.75 -0.77 -0.75
N ALA A 84 -2.45 -0.98 -0.88
CA ALA A 84 -1.87 -2.28 -1.16
C ALA A 84 -2.14 -3.28 -0.03
N ILE A 85 -1.83 -2.92 1.23
CA ILE A 85 -1.97 -3.82 2.37
C ILE A 85 -3.43 -4.16 2.68
N SER A 86 -4.35 -3.18 2.57
CA SER A 86 -5.79 -3.42 2.78
C SER A 86 -6.39 -4.35 1.73
N SER A 87 -5.91 -4.27 0.49
CA SER A 87 -6.29 -5.20 -0.58
C SER A 87 -5.82 -6.64 -0.29
N ILE A 88 -4.58 -6.81 0.21
CA ILE A 88 -4.06 -8.11 0.66
C ILE A 88 -4.86 -8.65 1.83
N ILE A 89 -5.19 -7.81 2.82
CA ILE A 89 -6.03 -8.19 3.97
C ILE A 89 -7.40 -8.67 3.49
N ALA A 90 -8.06 -7.93 2.58
CA ALA A 90 -9.36 -8.29 2.04
C ALA A 90 -9.31 -9.64 1.31
N LYS A 91 -8.27 -9.88 0.49
CA LYS A 91 -8.06 -11.15 -0.20
C LYS A 91 -7.88 -12.31 0.79
N THR A 92 -7.01 -12.15 1.77
CA THR A 92 -6.73 -13.17 2.79
C THR A 92 -7.94 -13.44 3.67
N TYR A 93 -8.70 -12.39 4.03
CA TYR A 93 -9.95 -12.50 4.78
C TYR A 93 -11.01 -13.31 4.00
N ARG A 94 -11.14 -13.09 2.69
CA ARG A 94 -12.04 -13.90 1.83
C ARG A 94 -11.70 -15.38 1.94
N VAL A 95 -10.41 -15.72 1.84
CA VAL A 95 -9.95 -17.12 1.98
C VAL A 95 -10.31 -17.66 3.37
N ASP A 96 -9.99 -16.96 4.46
CA ASP A 96 -10.30 -17.39 5.83
C ASP A 96 -11.81 -17.63 6.03
N VAL A 97 -12.67 -16.73 5.53
CA VAL A 97 -14.12 -16.84 5.64
C VAL A 97 -14.66 -18.04 4.88
N ILE A 98 -14.20 -18.29 3.65
CA ILE A 98 -14.63 -19.43 2.85
C ILE A 98 -14.30 -20.73 3.56
N PHE A 99 -13.09 -20.85 4.14
CA PHE A 99 -12.67 -22.08 4.81
C PHE A 99 -13.36 -22.32 6.15
N ARG A 100 -13.54 -21.28 6.98
CA ARG A 100 -14.24 -21.42 8.26
C ARG A 100 -15.71 -21.77 8.10
N ARG A 101 -16.37 -21.27 7.05
CA ARG A 101 -17.80 -21.47 6.85
C ARG A 101 -18.13 -22.75 6.10
N ARG A 102 -17.18 -23.37 5.39
CA ARG A 102 -17.36 -24.75 4.90
C ARG A 102 -17.65 -25.75 6.03
N ARG A 103 -17.16 -25.48 7.24
CA ARG A 103 -17.54 -26.27 8.45
C ARG A 103 -18.99 -26.06 8.89
N LYS A 104 -19.68 -25.03 8.41
CA LYS A 104 -21.07 -24.69 8.77
C LYS A 104 -21.92 -24.53 7.51
N ILE A 105 -22.20 -25.58 6.77
CA ILE A 105 -23.25 -25.83 5.73
C ILE A 105 -23.96 -24.61 5.07
N LYS A 106 -23.50 -23.36 5.18
CA LYS A 106 -24.07 -22.19 4.53
C LYS A 106 -23.17 -21.67 3.41
N LYS A 107 -23.60 -21.87 2.15
CA LYS A 107 -22.99 -21.17 0.99
C LYS A 107 -23.19 -19.67 1.15
N ILE A 108 -22.15 -18.93 1.47
CA ILE A 108 -22.16 -17.47 1.42
C ILE A 108 -21.24 -17.04 0.28
N ILE A 109 -21.83 -16.45 -0.74
CA ILE A 109 -21.11 -15.83 -1.85
C ILE A 109 -20.63 -14.47 -1.34
N VAL A 110 -19.34 -14.37 -1.02
CA VAL A 110 -18.74 -13.07 -0.68
C VAL A 110 -18.48 -12.31 -1.98
N THR A 111 -19.28 -11.30 -2.23
CA THR A 111 -19.22 -10.48 -3.45
C THR A 111 -17.99 -9.56 -3.41
N ASN A 112 -17.39 -9.29 -4.59
CA ASN A 112 -16.26 -8.36 -4.70
C ASN A 112 -16.61 -6.96 -4.14
N LEU A 113 -17.88 -6.55 -4.26
CA LEU A 113 -18.36 -5.28 -3.73
C LEU A 113 -18.31 -5.21 -2.20
N GLU A 114 -18.63 -6.29 -1.51
CA GLU A 114 -18.53 -6.33 -0.02
C GLU A 114 -17.07 -6.25 0.43
N LEU A 115 -16.16 -6.93 -0.26
CA LEU A 115 -14.75 -6.84 0.06
C LEU A 115 -14.16 -5.44 -0.25
N SER A 116 -14.60 -4.77 -1.30
CA SER A 116 -14.16 -3.40 -1.60
C SER A 116 -14.59 -2.41 -0.51
N LYS A 117 -15.73 -2.63 0.15
CA LYS A 117 -16.14 -1.85 1.33
C LYS A 117 -15.15 -2.02 2.50
N TYR A 118 -14.61 -3.22 2.72
CA TYR A 118 -13.58 -3.43 3.75
C TYR A 118 -12.28 -2.70 3.41
N VAL A 119 -11.86 -2.71 2.12
CA VAL A 119 -10.71 -1.92 1.69
C VAL A 119 -10.93 -0.43 1.94
N ALA A 120 -12.10 0.10 1.57
CA ALA A 120 -12.47 1.50 1.82
C ALA A 120 -12.52 1.83 3.32
N LEU A 121 -13.07 0.93 4.15
CA LEU A 121 -13.15 1.09 5.59
C LEU A 121 -11.75 1.15 6.25
N LEU A 122 -10.80 0.34 5.76
CA LEU A 122 -9.42 0.37 6.24
C LEU A 122 -8.64 1.57 5.71
N LEU A 123 -9.01 2.12 4.57
CA LEU A 123 -8.38 3.31 4.00
C LEU A 123 -8.89 4.61 4.64
N ALA A 124 -10.17 4.67 5.02
CA ALA A 124 -10.83 5.87 5.53
C ALA A 124 -10.11 6.51 6.74
N PRO A 125 -9.68 5.78 7.80
CA PRO A 125 -8.99 6.38 8.94
C PRO A 125 -7.68 7.05 8.56
N LEU A 126 -6.91 6.45 7.62
CA LEU A 126 -5.69 7.06 7.13
C LEU A 126 -5.98 8.36 6.36
N VAL A 127 -6.98 8.35 5.47
CA VAL A 127 -7.35 9.53 4.69
C VAL A 127 -7.77 10.68 5.60
N VAL A 128 -8.59 10.39 6.62
CA VAL A 128 -8.99 11.38 7.64
C VAL A 128 -7.75 11.93 8.37
N LEU A 129 -6.84 11.06 8.80
CA LEU A 129 -5.62 11.46 9.48
C LEU A 129 -4.73 12.34 8.60
N LEU A 130 -4.55 12.00 7.32
CA LEU A 130 -3.78 12.79 6.37
C LEU A 130 -4.42 14.15 6.07
N ILE A 131 -5.75 14.21 5.96
CA ILE A 131 -6.50 15.47 5.77
C ILE A 131 -6.28 16.38 6.98
N VAL A 132 -6.53 15.87 8.20
CA VAL A 132 -6.36 16.61 9.45
C VAL A 132 -4.93 17.10 9.60
N TRP A 133 -3.93 16.22 9.33
CA TRP A 133 -2.52 16.61 9.34
C TRP A 133 -2.23 17.76 8.36
N THR A 134 -2.71 17.65 7.11
CA THR A 134 -2.46 18.68 6.09
C THR A 134 -3.10 20.03 6.43
N ILE A 135 -4.24 20.04 7.15
CA ILE A 135 -4.94 21.25 7.56
C ILE A 135 -4.27 21.90 8.78
N ILE A 136 -3.95 21.09 9.81
CA ILE A 136 -3.45 21.60 11.10
C ILE A 136 -1.94 21.92 11.03
N ASP A 137 -1.15 21.03 10.42
CA ASP A 137 0.30 21.10 10.46
C ASP A 137 0.91 20.69 9.11
N ARG A 138 0.73 21.57 8.12
CA ARG A 138 1.20 21.31 6.77
C ARG A 138 2.70 21.11 6.72
N PRO A 139 3.20 19.96 6.21
CA PRO A 139 4.62 19.74 6.01
C PRO A 139 5.25 20.80 5.11
N SER A 140 6.28 21.48 5.58
CA SER A 140 6.96 22.58 4.87
C SER A 140 8.46 22.31 4.78
N PRO A 141 9.13 22.87 3.78
CA PRO A 141 10.58 22.78 3.68
C PRO A 141 11.23 23.61 4.80
N THR A 142 12.09 22.98 5.58
CA THR A 142 12.92 23.63 6.61
C THR A 142 14.38 23.49 6.26
N ASN A 143 15.13 24.58 6.45
CA ASN A 143 16.57 24.58 6.24
C ASN A 143 17.25 24.06 7.52
N SER A 144 17.88 22.91 7.45
CA SER A 144 18.76 22.40 8.50
C SER A 144 20.22 22.66 8.10
N LEU A 145 20.96 23.37 8.98
CA LEU A 145 22.40 23.51 8.86
C LEU A 145 23.06 22.19 9.24
N ASP A 146 23.70 21.55 8.30
CA ASP A 146 24.56 20.42 8.57
C ASP A 146 25.90 20.95 9.11
N SER A 147 26.10 20.79 10.43
CA SER A 147 27.28 21.30 11.14
C SER A 147 28.60 20.70 10.64
N SER A 148 28.55 19.56 9.91
CA SER A 148 29.76 18.87 9.43
C SER A 148 30.26 19.40 8.08
N ASN A 149 29.40 19.98 7.23
CA ASN A 149 29.78 20.34 5.85
C ASN A 149 29.42 21.79 5.45
N ASN A 150 28.92 22.60 6.37
CA ASN A 150 28.45 23.98 6.12
C ASN A 150 27.51 24.11 4.90
N ARG A 151 26.72 23.04 4.64
CA ARG A 151 25.72 22.97 3.56
C ARG A 151 24.31 23.03 4.14
N TYR A 152 23.47 23.85 3.53
CA TYR A 152 22.05 23.88 3.86
C TYR A 152 21.36 22.65 3.23
N ASN A 153 20.90 21.72 4.06
CA ASN A 153 20.05 20.63 3.64
C ASN A 153 18.59 21.06 3.84
N VAL A 154 17.85 21.14 2.73
CA VAL A 154 16.41 21.42 2.79
C VAL A 154 15.66 20.12 3.02
N MET A 155 15.10 19.97 4.22
CA MET A 155 14.29 18.82 4.58
C MET A 155 12.83 19.22 4.75
N CYS A 156 11.90 18.29 4.44
CA CYS A 156 10.50 18.51 4.78
C CYS A 156 10.26 18.12 6.24
N ALA A 157 9.78 19.06 7.02
CA ALA A 157 9.39 18.83 8.41
C ALA A 157 8.01 19.40 8.70
N SER A 158 7.30 18.79 9.62
CA SER A 158 6.11 19.35 10.26
C SER A 158 6.47 19.78 11.69
N LYS A 159 5.70 20.69 12.27
CA LYS A 159 5.93 21.17 13.65
C LYS A 159 5.86 20.03 14.67
N SER A 160 4.90 19.11 14.48
CA SER A 160 4.72 17.96 15.34
C SER A 160 5.08 16.65 14.63
N ARG A 161 5.97 15.87 15.25
CA ARG A 161 6.29 14.50 14.78
C ARG A 161 5.18 13.49 15.08
N ALA A 162 4.20 13.87 15.92
CA ALA A 162 3.11 12.99 16.33
C ALA A 162 2.29 12.47 15.15
N TRP A 163 2.04 13.29 14.13
CA TRP A 163 1.30 12.92 12.92
C TRP A 163 1.99 11.81 12.13
N LEU A 164 3.30 11.94 11.98
CA LEU A 164 4.11 10.94 11.29
C LEU A 164 4.15 9.62 12.07
N ILE A 165 4.33 9.70 13.39
CA ILE A 165 4.29 8.53 14.29
C ILE A 165 2.93 7.84 14.22
N ALA A 166 1.83 8.59 14.29
CA ALA A 166 0.47 8.05 14.19
C ALA A 166 0.24 7.30 12.86
N SER A 167 0.73 7.87 11.75
CA SER A 167 0.64 7.23 10.44
C SER A 167 1.43 5.92 10.36
N PHE A 168 2.66 5.89 10.91
CA PHE A 168 3.46 4.66 10.97
C PHE A 168 2.87 3.61 11.90
N VAL A 169 2.34 4.01 13.06
CA VAL A 169 1.65 3.10 13.99
C VAL A 169 0.44 2.46 13.29
N TYR A 170 -0.36 3.26 12.59
CA TYR A 170 -1.50 2.74 11.82
C TYR A 170 -1.06 1.72 10.76
N CYS A 171 -0.04 2.04 9.96
CA CYS A 171 0.53 1.11 8.98
C CYS A 171 1.06 -0.18 9.63
N GLY A 172 1.75 -0.06 10.77
CA GLY A 172 2.25 -1.19 11.54
C GLY A 172 1.15 -2.10 12.05
N LEU A 173 0.04 -1.53 12.54
CA LEU A 173 -1.14 -2.29 12.96
C LEU A 173 -1.76 -3.07 11.79
N LEU A 174 -1.88 -2.47 10.61
CA LEU A 174 -2.38 -3.16 9.41
C LEU A 174 -1.44 -4.29 8.97
N MET A 175 -0.13 -4.09 9.07
CA MET A 175 0.84 -5.16 8.81
C MET A 175 0.67 -6.33 9.79
N LEU A 176 0.50 -6.06 11.08
CA LEU A 176 0.25 -7.10 12.09
C LEU A 176 -1.04 -7.87 11.79
N VAL A 177 -2.13 -7.17 11.45
CA VAL A 177 -3.39 -7.81 11.04
C VAL A 177 -3.18 -8.71 9.82
N SER A 178 -2.45 -8.24 8.82
CA SER A 178 -2.12 -9.02 7.62
C SER A 178 -1.32 -10.28 7.96
N LEU A 179 -0.31 -10.16 8.84
CA LEU A 179 0.50 -11.29 9.29
C LEU A 179 -0.34 -12.33 10.06
N VAL A 180 -1.19 -11.89 10.98
CA VAL A 180 -2.06 -12.78 11.76
C VAL A 180 -3.03 -13.52 10.83
N LEU A 181 -3.64 -12.83 9.87
CA LEU A 181 -4.53 -13.46 8.89
C LEU A 181 -3.78 -14.46 8.01
N SER A 182 -2.60 -14.11 7.52
CA SER A 182 -1.75 -14.98 6.72
C SER A 182 -1.32 -16.22 7.49
N TRP A 183 -0.95 -16.06 8.77
CA TRP A 183 -0.61 -17.18 9.64
C TRP A 183 -1.80 -18.13 9.87
N ARG A 184 -3.00 -17.59 10.02
CA ARG A 184 -4.24 -18.37 10.20
C ARG A 184 -4.59 -19.19 8.95
N THR A 185 -4.39 -18.62 7.77
CA THR A 185 -4.69 -19.27 6.50
C THR A 185 -3.65 -20.31 6.09
N ARG A 186 -2.43 -20.29 6.67
CA ARG A 186 -1.39 -21.28 6.40
C ARG A 186 -1.77 -22.72 6.77
N ARG A 187 -2.66 -22.91 7.74
CA ARG A 187 -3.12 -24.24 8.20
C ARG A 187 -4.33 -24.77 7.43
N VAL A 188 -4.65 -24.18 6.31
CA VAL A 188 -5.71 -24.68 5.45
C VAL A 188 -5.16 -25.90 4.71
N PRO A 189 -5.74 -27.11 4.92
CA PRO A 189 -5.29 -28.32 4.24
C PRO A 189 -5.47 -28.19 2.74
N ASP A 190 -4.52 -28.75 1.98
CA ASP A 190 -4.47 -28.79 0.51
C ASP A 190 -5.63 -29.58 -0.15
N GLY A 191 -6.75 -29.76 0.56
CA GLY A 191 -7.96 -30.43 0.09
C GLY A 191 -8.64 -29.78 -1.13
N PHE A 192 -8.00 -28.82 -1.79
CA PHE A 192 -8.44 -28.25 -3.06
C PHE A 192 -7.89 -28.99 -4.28
N ASN A 193 -7.03 -29.99 -4.08
CA ASN A 193 -6.45 -30.75 -5.19
C ASN A 193 -7.34 -31.94 -5.65
N GLU A 194 -8.53 -32.12 -5.08
CA GLU A 194 -9.46 -33.17 -5.49
C GLU A 194 -10.74 -32.60 -6.08
N THR A 195 -10.64 -31.88 -7.18
CA THR A 195 -11.76 -31.73 -8.11
C THR A 195 -11.18 -31.72 -9.52
N TRP A 196 -11.00 -32.93 -10.00
CA TRP A 196 -11.05 -33.26 -11.42
C TRP A 196 -12.49 -33.18 -11.89
#